data_e730edd9e2fec63c50924d886db49d8e
#
_entry.id   e730edd9e2fec63c50924d886db49d8e
#
_cell.length_a   1.000
_cell.length_b   1.000
_cell.length_c   1.000
_cell.angle_alpha   90.00
_cell.angle_beta   90.00
_cell.angle_gamma   90.00
#
_symmetry.space_group_name_H-M   'P 1'
#
loop_
_entity.id
_entity.type
_entity.pdbx_description
1 polymer ?
#
loop_
_entity_poly.entity_id
_entity_poly.type
_entity_poly.pdbx_seq_one_letter_code
_entity_poly.pdbx_strand_id
1 'polypeptide(L)'
;LQLVAPLIEIIDSIKTMPCVMWQLASVYLFQWYALFCYWQNSAKSVGLSVFGVTPASDEAKYAEAVSWTGLVNGWYNVVTFLTAFGLIYFANKYGSKYVHFVCLVLAGLGFLAFPHIADKNLLFVAITGFGIDWASMMGIPYLMVVNDIPKERYGVFMGIINMMIVVPMIIQTLTFGFVLENVLDNDPRNAITFAGILLMLAALATLMIKNDKHKTQALAN
;
A
#
# COMPACT_ATOMS: atom_id res chain seq x y z
N LEU A 1 -32.02 -16.13 -12.20
CA LEU A 1 -32.24 -14.66 -12.11
C LEU A 1 -31.72 -14.06 -10.80
N GLN A 2 -31.87 -14.73 -9.65
CA GLN A 2 -31.42 -14.20 -8.34
C GLN A 2 -29.89 -14.10 -8.17
N LEU A 3 -29.10 -14.94 -8.85
CA LEU A 3 -27.62 -14.92 -8.78
C LEU A 3 -26.99 -13.84 -9.68
N VAL A 4 -27.72 -13.33 -10.66
CA VAL A 4 -27.22 -12.32 -11.60
C VAL A 4 -27.51 -10.90 -11.12
N ALA A 5 -28.53 -10.71 -10.29
CA ALA A 5 -28.93 -9.39 -9.78
C ALA A 5 -27.77 -8.67 -9.03
N PRO A 6 -27.01 -9.31 -8.12
CA PRO A 6 -25.87 -8.65 -7.46
C PRO A 6 -24.76 -8.24 -8.44
N LEU A 7 -24.51 -9.03 -9.48
CA LEU A 7 -23.49 -8.68 -10.49
C LEU A 7 -23.91 -7.46 -11.32
N ILE A 8 -25.19 -7.38 -11.69
CA ILE A 8 -25.73 -6.21 -12.39
C ILE A 8 -25.61 -4.97 -11.50
N GLU A 9 -25.95 -5.09 -10.24
CA GLU A 9 -25.86 -3.98 -9.29
C GLU A 9 -24.41 -3.49 -9.12
N ILE A 10 -23.43 -4.38 -9.07
CA ILE A 10 -22.01 -4.03 -9.01
C ILE A 10 -21.59 -3.30 -10.30
N ILE A 11 -21.95 -3.82 -11.47
CA ILE A 11 -21.62 -3.21 -12.76
C ILE A 11 -22.22 -1.79 -12.88
N ASP A 12 -23.48 -1.63 -12.48
CA ASP A 12 -24.15 -0.33 -12.52
C ASP A 12 -23.56 0.63 -11.47
N SER A 13 -23.11 0.12 -10.32
CA SER A 13 -22.40 0.91 -9.32
C SER A 13 -21.04 1.39 -9.84
N ILE A 14 -20.30 0.55 -10.56
CA ILE A 14 -19.02 0.93 -11.19
C ILE A 14 -19.24 2.02 -12.23
N LYS A 15 -20.29 1.92 -13.07
CA LYS A 15 -20.62 2.94 -14.09
C LYS A 15 -21.00 4.29 -13.49
N THR A 16 -21.65 4.27 -12.34
CA THR A 16 -22.12 5.48 -11.62
C THR A 16 -21.17 5.91 -10.51
N MET A 17 -20.00 5.31 -10.44
CA MET A 17 -19.01 5.54 -9.37
C MET A 17 -18.51 6.99 -9.38
N PRO A 18 -18.48 7.66 -8.21
CA PRO A 18 -17.95 9.01 -8.08
C PRO A 18 -16.51 9.14 -8.59
N CYS A 19 -16.17 10.30 -9.16
CA CYS A 19 -14.83 10.55 -9.70
C CYS A 19 -13.72 10.35 -8.66
N VAL A 20 -13.97 10.71 -7.39
CA VAL A 20 -13.04 10.49 -6.27
C VAL A 20 -12.65 9.03 -6.09
N MET A 21 -13.58 8.10 -6.33
CA MET A 21 -13.31 6.67 -6.23
C MET A 21 -12.44 6.16 -7.40
N TRP A 22 -12.59 6.72 -8.62
CA TRP A 22 -11.69 6.42 -9.73
C TRP A 22 -10.27 6.94 -9.47
N GLN A 23 -10.16 8.12 -8.86
CA GLN A 23 -8.88 8.65 -8.42
C GLN A 23 -8.25 7.79 -7.33
N LEU A 24 -9.04 7.31 -6.36
CA LEU A 24 -8.58 6.36 -5.35
C LEU A 24 -8.16 5.02 -5.97
N ALA A 25 -8.87 4.52 -6.98
CA ALA A 25 -8.51 3.29 -7.69
C ALA A 25 -7.12 3.39 -8.32
N SER A 26 -6.73 4.56 -8.85
CA SER A 26 -5.38 4.78 -9.39
C SER A 26 -4.30 4.75 -8.29
N VAL A 27 -4.59 5.33 -7.12
CA VAL A 27 -3.69 5.24 -5.96
C VAL A 27 -3.52 3.79 -5.52
N TYR A 28 -4.63 3.07 -5.41
CA TYR A 28 -4.65 1.66 -4.99
C TYR A 28 -3.94 0.74 -5.98
N LEU A 29 -4.01 1.03 -7.28
CA LEU A 29 -3.29 0.27 -8.29
C LEU A 29 -1.78 0.25 -8.00
N PHE A 30 -1.18 1.42 -7.77
CA PHE A 30 0.25 1.51 -7.48
C PHE A 30 0.61 0.98 -6.10
N GLN A 31 -0.14 1.36 -5.07
CA GLN A 31 0.21 1.01 -3.69
C GLN A 31 0.05 -0.49 -3.43
N TRP A 32 -1.05 -1.13 -3.83
CA TRP A 32 -1.25 -2.56 -3.59
C TRP A 32 -0.36 -3.44 -4.45
N TYR A 33 -0.06 -3.02 -5.69
CA TYR A 33 0.95 -3.68 -6.51
C TYR A 33 2.33 -3.64 -5.80
N ALA A 34 2.73 -2.46 -5.30
CA ALA A 34 3.99 -2.27 -4.58
C ALA A 34 4.11 -3.18 -3.36
N LEU A 35 3.06 -3.28 -2.55
CA LEU A 35 3.09 -4.08 -1.33
C LEU A 35 3.27 -5.57 -1.61
N PHE A 36 2.63 -6.08 -2.65
CA PHE A 36 2.83 -7.47 -3.06
C PHE A 36 4.25 -7.73 -3.53
N CYS A 37 4.86 -6.79 -4.27
CA CYS A 37 6.28 -6.89 -4.62
C CYS A 37 7.17 -6.96 -3.37
N TYR A 38 6.89 -6.14 -2.35
CA TYR A 38 7.62 -6.14 -1.09
C TYR A 38 7.46 -7.48 -0.35
N TRP A 39 6.24 -7.92 -0.09
CA TRP A 39 6.00 -9.13 0.70
C TRP A 39 6.59 -10.39 0.07
N GLN A 40 6.56 -10.50 -1.25
CA GLN A 40 7.12 -11.65 -1.96
C GLN A 40 8.65 -11.65 -2.02
N ASN A 41 9.31 -10.49 -1.91
CA ASN A 41 10.74 -10.35 -2.18
C ASN A 41 11.56 -9.83 -0.98
N SER A 42 10.93 -9.39 0.11
CA SER A 42 11.64 -8.79 1.26
C SER A 42 12.68 -9.74 1.88
N ALA A 43 12.33 -11.00 2.14
CA ALA A 43 13.27 -11.97 2.72
C ALA A 43 14.44 -12.29 1.78
N LYS A 44 14.18 -12.39 0.47
CA LYS A 44 15.23 -12.61 -0.53
C LYS A 44 16.15 -11.39 -0.65
N SER A 45 15.58 -10.18 -0.59
CA SER A 45 16.33 -8.93 -0.60
C SER A 45 17.23 -8.81 0.62
N VAL A 46 16.72 -9.09 1.83
CA VAL A 46 17.51 -9.11 3.08
C VAL A 46 18.58 -10.18 3.03
N GLY A 47 18.27 -11.37 2.52
CA GLY A 47 19.24 -12.43 2.30
C GLY A 47 20.46 -11.96 1.51
N LEU A 48 20.23 -11.25 0.40
CA LEU A 48 21.30 -10.74 -0.45
C LEU A 48 22.01 -9.53 0.16
N SER A 49 21.27 -8.50 0.61
CA SER A 49 21.87 -7.22 1.02
C SER A 49 22.56 -7.27 2.39
N VAL A 50 22.02 -8.04 3.33
CA VAL A 50 22.53 -8.10 4.72
C VAL A 50 23.37 -9.34 4.96
N PHE A 51 22.90 -10.50 4.51
CA PHE A 51 23.53 -11.78 4.81
C PHE A 51 24.45 -12.31 3.68
N GLY A 52 24.35 -11.71 2.48
CA GLY A 52 25.15 -12.11 1.32
C GLY A 52 24.83 -13.52 0.81
N VAL A 53 23.59 -13.99 0.99
CA VAL A 53 23.15 -15.36 0.64
C VAL A 53 21.86 -15.38 -0.15
N THR A 54 21.70 -16.45 -0.92
CA THR A 54 20.45 -16.81 -1.59
C THR A 54 19.90 -18.11 -0.96
N PRO A 55 18.63 -18.47 -1.21
CA PRO A 55 18.08 -19.75 -0.75
C PRO A 55 18.91 -20.98 -1.15
N ALA A 56 19.58 -20.92 -2.32
CA ALA A 56 20.35 -22.02 -2.88
C ALA A 56 21.83 -22.03 -2.42
N SER A 57 22.38 -20.91 -1.92
CA SER A 57 23.80 -20.79 -1.58
C SER A 57 24.11 -21.24 -0.16
N ASP A 58 23.25 -20.95 0.81
CA ASP A 58 23.41 -21.32 2.22
C ASP A 58 22.02 -21.31 2.88
N GLU A 59 21.43 -22.48 3.03
CA GLU A 59 20.08 -22.66 3.57
C GLU A 59 19.97 -22.18 5.03
N ALA A 60 20.97 -22.50 5.87
CA ALA A 60 20.95 -22.16 7.28
C ALA A 60 21.00 -20.64 7.49
N LYS A 61 21.91 -19.98 6.79
CA LYS A 61 22.06 -18.51 6.86
C LYS A 61 20.89 -17.78 6.20
N TYR A 62 20.31 -18.37 5.15
CA TYR A 62 19.08 -17.83 4.57
C TYR A 62 17.89 -17.95 5.52
N ALA A 63 17.76 -19.02 6.29
CA ALA A 63 16.74 -19.16 7.33
C ALA A 63 16.89 -18.08 8.42
N GLU A 64 18.13 -17.68 8.76
CA GLU A 64 18.37 -16.53 9.65
C GLU A 64 17.86 -15.22 9.02
N ALA A 65 18.12 -15.00 7.72
CA ALA A 65 17.63 -13.83 6.99
C ALA A 65 16.10 -13.76 6.97
N VAL A 66 15.41 -14.88 6.76
CA VAL A 66 13.95 -14.99 6.80
C VAL A 66 13.42 -14.64 8.20
N SER A 67 14.05 -15.20 9.25
CA SER A 67 13.69 -14.93 10.63
C SER A 67 13.86 -13.45 10.99
N TRP A 68 14.97 -12.84 10.56
CA TRP A 68 15.22 -11.41 10.77
C TRP A 68 14.21 -10.54 10.04
N THR A 69 13.88 -10.88 8.79
CA THR A 69 12.81 -10.20 8.03
C THR A 69 11.47 -10.30 8.74
N GLY A 70 11.18 -11.44 9.37
CA GLY A 70 9.99 -11.61 10.22
C GLY A 70 9.95 -10.63 11.38
N LEU A 71 11.09 -10.38 12.05
CA LEU A 71 11.20 -9.38 13.13
C LEU A 71 11.00 -7.96 12.59
N VAL A 72 11.60 -7.62 11.45
CA VAL A 72 11.42 -6.32 10.78
C VAL A 72 9.94 -6.10 10.41
N ASN A 73 9.27 -7.14 9.91
CA ASN A 73 7.84 -7.09 9.61
C ASN A 73 6.99 -7.01 10.90
N GLY A 74 7.40 -7.65 11.97
CA GLY A 74 6.80 -7.47 13.29
C GLY A 74 6.88 -6.03 13.78
N TRP A 75 8.03 -5.38 13.58
CA TRP A 75 8.24 -3.99 13.97
C TRP A 75 7.30 -3.03 13.24
N TYR A 76 7.14 -3.13 11.91
CA TYR A 76 6.22 -2.23 11.24
C TYR A 76 4.78 -2.38 11.74
N ASN A 77 4.34 -3.57 12.17
CA ASN A 77 3.02 -3.75 12.79
C ASN A 77 2.92 -3.05 14.15
N VAL A 78 3.98 -3.05 14.96
CA VAL A 78 4.03 -2.25 16.21
C VAL A 78 3.90 -0.75 15.90
N VAL A 79 4.65 -0.26 14.91
CA VAL A 79 4.57 1.15 14.46
C VAL A 79 3.16 1.47 13.98
N THR A 80 2.54 0.59 13.19
CA THR A 80 1.16 0.72 12.72
C THR A 80 0.18 0.90 13.89
N PHE A 81 0.28 0.04 14.88
CA PHE A 81 -0.57 0.10 16.07
C PHE A 81 -0.43 1.44 16.80
N LEU A 82 0.81 1.89 17.03
CA LEU A 82 1.07 3.14 17.75
C LEU A 82 0.61 4.38 16.97
N THR A 83 0.79 4.38 15.65
CA THR A 83 0.46 5.54 14.80
C THR A 83 -1.02 5.63 14.44
N ALA A 84 -1.74 4.53 14.40
CA ALA A 84 -3.17 4.49 14.07
C ALA A 84 -4.01 5.44 14.93
N PHE A 85 -3.69 5.56 16.22
CA PHE A 85 -4.41 6.45 17.15
C PHE A 85 -4.25 7.94 16.83
N GLY A 86 -3.10 8.34 16.26
CA GLY A 86 -2.81 9.73 15.92
C GLY A 86 -3.28 10.13 14.51
N LEU A 87 -3.38 9.19 13.58
CA LEU A 87 -3.61 9.50 12.17
C LEU A 87 -4.97 10.18 11.92
N ILE A 88 -6.02 9.77 12.63
CA ILE A 88 -7.36 10.39 12.49
C ILE A 88 -7.31 11.86 12.92
N TYR A 89 -6.59 12.17 14.00
CA TYR A 89 -6.40 13.56 14.43
C TYR A 89 -5.70 14.39 13.35
N PHE A 90 -4.60 13.86 12.79
CA PHE A 90 -3.87 14.54 11.72
C PHE A 90 -4.71 14.67 10.43
N ALA A 91 -5.49 13.65 10.07
CA ALA A 91 -6.39 13.69 8.93
C ALA A 91 -7.46 14.77 9.06
N ASN A 92 -8.03 14.93 10.24
CA ASN A 92 -9.01 15.99 10.52
C ASN A 92 -8.37 17.38 10.50
N LYS A 93 -7.14 17.51 10.98
CA LYS A 93 -6.44 18.81 11.07
C LYS A 93 -5.87 19.27 9.74
N TYR A 94 -5.23 18.39 8.99
CA TYR A 94 -4.47 18.71 7.77
C TYR A 94 -5.14 18.23 6.49
N GLY A 95 -6.19 17.42 6.61
CA GLY A 95 -6.90 16.80 5.49
C GLY A 95 -6.36 15.39 5.16
N SER A 96 -7.29 14.45 4.97
CA SER A 96 -7.01 13.03 4.73
C SER A 96 -6.05 12.80 3.57
N LYS A 97 -6.22 13.53 2.46
CA LYS A 97 -5.37 13.44 1.28
C LYS A 97 -3.89 13.74 1.57
N TYR A 98 -3.62 14.81 2.31
CA TYR A 98 -2.23 15.22 2.60
C TYR A 98 -1.56 14.29 3.60
N VAL A 99 -2.32 13.79 4.57
CA VAL A 99 -1.81 12.79 5.53
C VAL A 99 -1.44 11.50 4.80
N HIS A 100 -2.33 10.98 3.95
CA HIS A 100 -2.04 9.78 3.17
C HIS A 100 -0.86 9.97 2.22
N PHE A 101 -0.77 11.12 1.56
CA PHE A 101 0.38 11.48 0.72
C PHE A 101 1.70 11.39 1.49
N VAL A 102 1.79 12.01 2.67
CA VAL A 102 3.01 11.99 3.49
C VAL A 102 3.35 10.57 3.94
N CYS A 103 2.36 9.78 4.34
CA CYS A 103 2.57 8.38 4.74
C CYS A 103 3.14 7.55 3.58
N LEU A 104 2.57 7.67 2.37
CA LEU A 104 3.07 6.99 1.16
C LEU A 104 4.50 7.41 0.80
N VAL A 105 4.84 8.71 0.94
CA VAL A 105 6.21 9.20 0.73
C VAL A 105 7.18 8.57 1.72
N LEU A 106 6.82 8.52 3.01
CA LEU A 106 7.66 7.89 4.04
C LEU A 106 7.90 6.40 3.75
N ALA A 107 6.86 5.67 3.36
CA ALA A 107 6.98 4.26 2.97
C ALA A 107 7.82 4.09 1.71
N GLY A 108 7.59 4.92 0.68
CA GLY A 108 8.34 4.90 -0.57
C GLY A 108 9.83 5.15 -0.34
N LEU A 109 10.20 6.15 0.45
CA LEU A 109 11.60 6.42 0.82
C LEU A 109 12.21 5.25 1.59
N GLY A 110 11.46 4.65 2.52
CA GLY A 110 11.88 3.46 3.25
C GLY A 110 12.19 2.29 2.32
N PHE A 111 11.31 2.00 1.35
CA PHE A 111 11.51 0.93 0.38
C PHE A 111 12.64 1.22 -0.62
N LEU A 112 12.86 2.48 -0.99
CA LEU A 112 14.01 2.86 -1.80
C LEU A 112 15.34 2.66 -1.07
N ALA A 113 15.38 2.91 0.24
CA ALA A 113 16.58 2.71 1.06
C ALA A 113 16.81 1.25 1.42
N PHE A 114 15.76 0.48 1.67
CA PHE A 114 15.78 -0.88 2.23
C PHE A 114 16.77 -1.85 1.56
N PRO A 115 16.82 -2.00 0.22
CA PRO A 115 17.71 -2.95 -0.44
C PRO A 115 19.20 -2.54 -0.42
N HIS A 116 19.51 -1.31 -0.04
CA HIS A 116 20.89 -0.78 0.02
C HIS A 116 21.48 -0.83 1.44
N ILE A 117 20.71 -1.27 2.42
CA ILE A 117 21.13 -1.37 3.82
C ILE A 117 21.82 -2.72 4.04
N ALA A 118 23.08 -2.66 4.49
CA ALA A 118 23.88 -3.84 4.87
C ALA A 118 23.79 -4.17 6.37
N ASP A 119 23.47 -3.18 7.21
CA ASP A 119 23.30 -3.39 8.66
C ASP A 119 21.85 -3.83 8.94
N LYS A 120 21.68 -5.03 9.46
CA LYS A 120 20.37 -5.60 9.77
C LYS A 120 19.52 -4.75 10.72
N ASN A 121 20.15 -3.97 11.62
CA ASN A 121 19.42 -3.14 12.59
C ASN A 121 18.84 -1.89 11.93
N LEU A 122 19.50 -1.33 10.90
CA LEU A 122 18.97 -0.17 10.18
C LEU A 122 17.72 -0.50 9.35
N LEU A 123 17.43 -1.77 9.08
CA LEU A 123 16.18 -2.18 8.44
C LEU A 123 14.94 -1.76 9.24
N PHE A 124 15.03 -1.74 10.59
CA PHE A 124 13.93 -1.27 11.44
C PHE A 124 13.61 0.21 11.21
N VAL A 125 14.63 1.02 10.94
CA VAL A 125 14.44 2.44 10.61
C VAL A 125 13.78 2.59 9.25
N ALA A 126 14.29 1.89 8.23
CA ALA A 126 13.75 1.97 6.87
C ALA A 126 12.29 1.52 6.80
N ILE A 127 11.91 0.46 7.53
CA ILE A 127 10.55 -0.08 7.50
C ILE A 127 9.55 0.74 8.35
N THR A 128 10.03 1.62 9.23
CA THR A 128 9.17 2.45 10.09
C THR A 128 8.22 3.32 9.26
N GLY A 129 8.69 3.90 8.16
CA GLY A 129 7.85 4.66 7.23
C GLY A 129 6.68 3.84 6.67
N PHE A 130 6.94 2.58 6.34
CA PHE A 130 5.88 1.66 5.90
C PHE A 130 4.89 1.34 7.03
N GLY A 131 5.36 1.18 8.27
CA GLY A 131 4.45 0.98 9.42
C GLY A 131 3.47 2.14 9.61
N ILE A 132 3.92 3.37 9.42
CA ILE A 132 3.06 4.58 9.46
C ILE A 132 2.07 4.55 8.29
N ASP A 133 2.54 4.23 7.10
CA ASP A 133 1.69 4.16 5.89
C ASP A 133 0.66 3.05 6.00
N TRP A 134 1.03 1.88 6.52
CA TRP A 134 0.10 0.78 6.71
C TRP A 134 -1.10 1.17 7.58
N ALA A 135 -0.88 1.94 8.66
CA ALA A 135 -1.96 2.50 9.45
C ALA A 135 -2.83 3.48 8.62
N SER A 136 -2.20 4.31 7.78
CA SER A 136 -2.92 5.21 6.89
C SER A 136 -3.75 4.45 5.85
N MET A 137 -3.19 3.42 5.21
CA MET A 137 -3.85 2.62 4.19
C MET A 137 -5.11 1.92 4.69
N MET A 138 -5.13 1.53 5.96
CA MET A 138 -6.28 0.82 6.55
C MET A 138 -7.46 1.74 6.88
N GLY A 139 -7.28 3.05 6.97
CA GLY A 139 -8.34 3.96 7.42
C GLY A 139 -8.55 5.19 6.55
N ILE A 140 -7.48 5.89 6.21
CA ILE A 140 -7.59 7.22 5.57
C ILE A 140 -8.28 7.21 4.20
N PRO A 141 -8.05 6.25 3.29
CA PRO A 141 -8.73 6.21 2.00
C PRO A 141 -10.27 6.11 2.11
N TYR A 142 -10.77 5.39 3.11
CA TYR A 142 -12.21 5.32 3.37
C TYR A 142 -12.79 6.67 3.78
N LEU A 143 -12.04 7.45 4.58
CA LEU A 143 -12.45 8.81 4.96
C LEU A 143 -12.50 9.76 3.76
N MET A 144 -11.68 9.53 2.73
CA MET A 144 -11.67 10.36 1.52
C MET A 144 -12.93 10.21 0.67
N VAL A 145 -13.57 9.04 0.69
CA VAL A 145 -14.67 8.70 -0.23
C VAL A 145 -16.04 8.59 0.46
N VAL A 146 -16.07 8.39 1.77
CA VAL A 146 -17.31 8.08 2.52
C VAL A 146 -18.42 9.10 2.33
N ASN A 147 -18.07 10.37 2.18
CA ASN A 147 -19.05 11.47 2.00
C ASN A 147 -19.60 11.60 0.57
N ASP A 148 -18.93 10.97 -0.40
CA ASP A 148 -19.31 11.00 -1.81
C ASP A 148 -20.10 9.77 -2.24
N ILE A 149 -20.25 8.79 -1.33
CA ILE A 149 -20.97 7.54 -1.57
C ILE A 149 -22.44 7.68 -1.12
N PRO A 150 -23.41 7.30 -1.99
CA PRO A 150 -24.84 7.25 -1.60
C PRO A 150 -25.05 6.28 -0.44
N LYS A 151 -25.73 6.74 0.61
CA LYS A 151 -25.97 5.94 1.83
C LYS A 151 -26.71 4.63 1.55
N GLU A 152 -27.66 4.66 0.61
CA GLU A 152 -28.49 3.52 0.20
C GLU A 152 -27.67 2.40 -0.45
N ARG A 153 -26.49 2.73 -1.02
CA ARG A 153 -25.60 1.80 -1.72
C ARG A 153 -24.25 1.64 -1.03
N TYR A 154 -24.14 2.05 0.22
CA TYR A 154 -22.88 2.06 0.96
C TYR A 154 -22.17 0.70 0.97
N GLY A 155 -22.90 -0.40 1.21
CA GLY A 155 -22.32 -1.75 1.22
C GLY A 155 -21.71 -2.15 -0.13
N VAL A 156 -22.35 -1.81 -1.25
CA VAL A 156 -21.83 -2.12 -2.59
C VAL A 156 -20.56 -1.33 -2.88
N PHE A 157 -20.52 -0.04 -2.55
CA PHE A 157 -19.34 0.79 -2.77
C PHE A 157 -18.16 0.38 -1.85
N MET A 158 -18.43 -0.05 -0.62
CA MET A 158 -17.39 -0.64 0.24
C MET A 158 -16.83 -1.93 -0.35
N GLY A 159 -17.68 -2.76 -0.95
CA GLY A 159 -17.27 -3.94 -1.72
C GLY A 159 -16.39 -3.57 -2.91
N ILE A 160 -16.72 -2.51 -3.66
CA ILE A 160 -15.92 -2.01 -4.78
C ILE A 160 -14.55 -1.51 -4.29
N ILE A 161 -14.46 -0.82 -3.15
CA ILE A 161 -13.15 -0.42 -2.58
C ILE A 161 -12.30 -1.66 -2.26
N ASN A 162 -12.90 -2.71 -1.71
CA ASN A 162 -12.18 -3.98 -1.49
C ASN A 162 -11.73 -4.64 -2.80
N MET A 163 -12.53 -4.54 -3.88
CA MET A 163 -12.09 -4.99 -5.21
C MET A 163 -10.91 -4.17 -5.73
N MET A 164 -10.85 -2.86 -5.45
CA MET A 164 -9.70 -2.00 -5.79
C MET A 164 -8.42 -2.43 -5.06
N ILE A 165 -8.50 -3.17 -3.97
CA ILE A 165 -7.36 -3.82 -3.31
C ILE A 165 -6.97 -5.09 -4.06
N VAL A 166 -7.94 -5.97 -4.30
CA VAL A 166 -7.69 -7.33 -4.84
C VAL A 166 -7.24 -7.29 -6.30
N VAL A 167 -7.82 -6.43 -7.13
CA VAL A 167 -7.49 -6.34 -8.56
C VAL A 167 -6.01 -6.04 -8.81
N PRO A 168 -5.39 -5.02 -8.18
CA PRO A 168 -3.94 -4.79 -8.29
C PRO A 168 -3.08 -5.98 -7.85
N MET A 169 -3.52 -6.69 -6.81
CA MET A 169 -2.82 -7.87 -6.30
C MET A 169 -2.82 -9.00 -7.34
N ILE A 170 -3.96 -9.23 -8.01
CA ILE A 170 -4.07 -10.21 -9.10
C ILE A 170 -3.19 -9.78 -10.28
N ILE A 171 -3.26 -8.51 -10.69
CA ILE A 171 -2.43 -7.98 -11.78
C ILE A 171 -0.95 -8.19 -11.44
N GLN A 172 -0.52 -7.86 -10.23
CA GLN A 172 0.84 -8.08 -9.78
C GLN A 172 1.23 -9.56 -9.88
N THR A 173 0.40 -10.46 -9.35
CA THR A 173 0.69 -11.90 -9.36
C THR A 173 0.86 -12.44 -10.78
N LEU A 174 0.09 -11.95 -11.74
CA LEU A 174 0.14 -12.38 -13.15
C LEU A 174 1.30 -11.75 -13.93
N THR A 175 1.71 -10.54 -13.59
CA THR A 175 2.66 -9.76 -14.40
C THR A 175 4.05 -9.66 -13.79
N PHE A 176 4.17 -9.80 -12.49
CA PHE A 176 5.41 -9.48 -11.80
C PHE A 176 6.55 -10.44 -12.10
N GLY A 177 6.27 -11.71 -12.39
CA GLY A 177 7.30 -12.66 -12.82
C GLY A 177 8.02 -12.16 -14.07
N PHE A 178 7.26 -11.71 -15.08
CA PHE A 178 7.82 -11.10 -16.28
C PHE A 178 8.60 -9.81 -16.00
N VAL A 179 8.08 -8.94 -15.14
CA VAL A 179 8.75 -7.68 -14.74
C VAL A 179 10.06 -7.98 -14.00
N LEU A 180 10.05 -8.93 -13.07
CA LEU A 180 11.24 -9.29 -12.31
C LEU A 180 12.34 -9.82 -13.21
N GLU A 181 11.99 -10.69 -14.16
CA GLU A 181 12.94 -11.38 -15.02
C GLU A 181 13.50 -10.47 -16.14
N ASN A 182 12.65 -9.62 -16.75
CA ASN A 182 13.02 -8.86 -17.95
C ASN A 182 13.33 -7.38 -17.70
N VAL A 183 12.93 -6.83 -16.54
CA VAL A 183 13.09 -5.39 -16.23
C VAL A 183 13.95 -5.18 -14.99
N LEU A 184 13.90 -6.10 -14.03
CA LEU A 184 14.54 -5.96 -12.73
C LEU A 184 15.74 -6.92 -12.54
N ASP A 185 16.30 -7.46 -13.63
CA ASP A 185 17.48 -8.32 -13.64
C ASP A 185 17.34 -9.58 -12.75
N ASN A 186 16.13 -10.02 -12.49
CA ASN A 186 15.79 -11.10 -11.56
C ASN A 186 16.38 -10.89 -10.15
N ASP A 187 16.62 -9.63 -9.75
CA ASP A 187 17.18 -9.26 -8.45
C ASP A 187 16.05 -8.84 -7.50
N PRO A 188 15.84 -9.56 -6.38
CA PRO A 188 14.82 -9.20 -5.39
C PRO A 188 15.06 -7.84 -4.73
N ARG A 189 16.27 -7.30 -4.75
CA ARG A 189 16.56 -5.93 -4.27
C ARG A 189 15.96 -4.89 -5.19
N ASN A 190 16.05 -5.10 -6.50
CA ASN A 190 15.40 -4.26 -7.50
C ASN A 190 13.88 -4.32 -7.39
N ALA A 191 13.31 -5.46 -6.98
CA ALA A 191 11.89 -5.59 -6.70
C ALA A 191 11.42 -4.66 -5.56
N ILE A 192 12.22 -4.52 -4.50
CA ILE A 192 11.90 -3.60 -3.39
C ILE A 192 12.06 -2.13 -3.83
N THR A 193 13.11 -1.82 -4.59
CA THR A 193 13.29 -0.49 -5.20
C THR A 193 12.11 -0.13 -6.09
N PHE A 194 11.67 -1.05 -6.94
CA PHE A 194 10.49 -0.88 -7.80
C PHE A 194 9.22 -0.63 -6.98
N ALA A 195 9.02 -1.37 -5.90
CA ALA A 195 7.92 -1.13 -4.96
C ALA A 195 7.98 0.28 -4.36
N GLY A 196 9.17 0.76 -3.99
CA GLY A 196 9.38 2.13 -3.51
C GLY A 196 8.97 3.18 -4.54
N ILE A 197 9.36 3.00 -5.81
CA ILE A 197 8.96 3.89 -6.91
C ILE A 197 7.44 3.90 -7.08
N LEU A 198 6.79 2.73 -7.05
CA LEU A 198 5.34 2.63 -7.16
C LEU A 198 4.62 3.34 -6.00
N LEU A 199 5.14 3.27 -4.77
CA LEU A 199 4.59 4.03 -3.64
C LEU A 199 4.75 5.54 -3.83
N MET A 200 5.85 6.01 -4.41
CA MET A 200 6.02 7.42 -4.77
C MET A 200 5.01 7.85 -5.85
N LEU A 201 4.74 6.99 -6.84
CA LEU A 201 3.69 7.25 -7.84
C LEU A 201 2.29 7.26 -7.20
N ALA A 202 2.02 6.35 -6.25
CA ALA A 202 0.78 6.37 -5.48
C ALA A 202 0.62 7.66 -4.69
N ALA A 203 1.70 8.17 -4.08
CA ALA A 203 1.71 9.45 -3.38
C ALA A 203 1.34 10.61 -4.33
N LEU A 204 1.96 10.68 -5.50
CA LEU A 204 1.63 11.68 -6.51
C LEU A 204 0.17 11.57 -6.98
N ALA A 205 -0.31 10.35 -7.22
CA ALA A 205 -1.71 10.11 -7.59
C ALA A 205 -2.67 10.55 -6.50
N THR A 206 -2.30 10.41 -5.22
CA THR A 206 -3.10 10.88 -4.08
C THR A 206 -3.33 12.38 -4.13
N LEU A 207 -2.36 13.18 -4.59
CA LEU A 207 -2.53 14.63 -4.74
C LEU A 207 -3.56 15.02 -5.80
N MET A 208 -3.84 14.13 -6.75
CA MET A 208 -4.87 14.36 -7.80
C MET A 208 -6.30 14.18 -7.27
N ILE A 209 -6.49 13.56 -6.10
CA ILE A 209 -7.82 13.37 -5.50
C ILE A 209 -8.43 14.74 -5.20
N LYS A 210 -9.62 14.99 -5.75
CA LYS A 210 -10.38 16.22 -5.50
C LYS A 210 -11.06 16.12 -4.13
N ASN A 211 -10.56 16.85 -3.15
CA ASN A 211 -11.26 17.06 -1.88
C ASN A 211 -12.25 18.20 -2.04
N ASP A 212 -13.53 17.94 -1.93
CA ASP A 212 -14.53 18.97 -1.77
C ASP A 212 -14.45 19.54 -0.33
N LYS A 213 -13.64 20.60 -0.16
CA LYS A 213 -13.43 21.27 1.13
C LYS A 213 -14.73 21.87 1.73
N HIS A 214 -15.79 21.98 0.93
CA HIS A 214 -17.03 22.65 1.35
C HIS A 214 -17.95 21.80 2.24
N LYS A 215 -17.76 20.47 2.34
CA LYS A 215 -18.62 19.62 3.19
C LYS A 215 -18.14 19.49 4.63
N THR A 216 -16.85 19.69 4.90
CA THR A 216 -16.29 19.54 6.26
C THR A 216 -16.67 20.70 7.18
N GLN A 217 -16.96 21.89 6.64
CA GLN A 217 -17.40 23.05 7.42
C GLN A 217 -18.90 23.03 7.76
N ALA A 218 -19.72 22.32 7.00
CA ALA A 218 -21.16 22.22 7.27
C ALA A 218 -21.53 21.27 8.43
N LEU A 219 -20.60 20.46 8.90
CA LEU A 219 -20.77 19.58 10.06
C LEU A 219 -20.17 20.15 11.35
N ALA A 220 -19.51 21.30 11.27
CA ALA A 220 -18.90 22.00 12.42
C ALA A 220 -19.74 23.21 12.93
N ASN A 221 -20.89 23.49 12.27
CA ASN A 221 -21.91 24.43 12.69
C ASN A 221 -23.22 23.70 12.98
#